data_2103df69035385b51326cbd63e7d4fc2
#
_entry.id   2103df69035385b51326cbd63e7d4fc2
#
_cell.length_a   1.000
_cell.length_b   1.000
_cell.length_c   1.000
_cell.angle_alpha   90.00
_cell.angle_beta   90.00
_cell.angle_gamma   90.00
#
_symmetry.space_group_name_H-M   'P 1'
#
loop_
_entity.id
_entity.type
_entity.pdbx_description
1 polymer ?
#
loop_
_entity_poly.entity_id
_entity_poly.type
_entity_poly.pdbx_seq_one_letter_code
_entity_poly.pdbx_strand_id
1 'polypeptide(L)'
;MELNREDEVLRAGDLEVRPADHLALVGGRTLPLSVRELDLLAALLRRQGRVVPREELYSTVWGAPLRSSDRSVDVYIHKLRAKLARVQPEYRYVHTHFGFGYRLAPELSHPFHTDVNQRQQDGMQ
;
A
#
# COMPACT_ATOMS: atom_id res chain seq x y z
N MET A 1 -21.12 2.92 -20.83
CA MET A 1 -20.21 1.80 -21.15
C MET A 1 -19.38 1.44 -19.94
N GLU A 2 -19.34 0.16 -19.65
CA GLU A 2 -18.61 -0.29 -18.49
C GLU A 2 -17.12 -0.46 -18.79
N LEU A 3 -16.31 -0.17 -17.79
CA LEU A 3 -14.89 -0.40 -17.89
C LEU A 3 -14.61 -1.88 -17.75
N ASN A 4 -13.94 -2.47 -18.73
CA ASN A 4 -13.53 -3.84 -18.70
C ASN A 4 -12.41 -4.00 -17.67
N ARG A 5 -12.35 -5.16 -16.98
CA ARG A 5 -11.28 -5.41 -16.05
C ARG A 5 -9.89 -5.32 -16.68
N GLU A 6 -9.80 -5.67 -17.95
CA GLU A 6 -8.54 -5.60 -18.67
C GLU A 6 -8.04 -4.18 -18.85
N ASP A 7 -8.96 -3.22 -18.76
CA ASP A 7 -8.61 -1.81 -18.91
C ASP A 7 -8.47 -1.10 -17.58
N GLU A 8 -8.57 -1.83 -16.48
CA GLU A 8 -8.51 -1.23 -15.16
C GLU A 8 -7.14 -0.61 -14.89
N VAL A 9 -7.14 0.66 -14.50
CA VAL A 9 -5.94 1.37 -14.08
C VAL A 9 -6.24 1.98 -12.72
N LEU A 10 -5.44 1.58 -11.73
CA LEU A 10 -5.61 2.04 -10.36
C LEU A 10 -4.52 3.06 -10.06
N ARG A 11 -4.92 4.20 -9.50
CA ARG A 11 -3.97 5.29 -9.23
C ARG A 11 -4.15 5.87 -7.85
N ALA A 12 -3.02 6.25 -7.25
CA ALA A 12 -2.99 6.99 -5.99
C ALA A 12 -1.68 7.76 -5.96
N GLY A 13 -1.75 9.09 -5.98
CA GLY A 13 -0.53 9.90 -6.09
C GLY A 13 0.22 9.54 -7.35
N ASP A 14 1.52 9.25 -7.21
CA ASP A 14 2.36 8.85 -8.33
C ASP A 14 2.32 7.36 -8.63
N LEU A 15 1.57 6.61 -7.83
CA LEU A 15 1.47 5.16 -7.98
C LEU A 15 0.40 4.81 -8.99
N GLU A 16 0.76 3.92 -9.91
CA GLU A 16 -0.17 3.43 -10.93
C GLU A 16 -0.03 1.92 -10.99
N VAL A 17 -1.16 1.21 -10.99
CA VAL A 17 -1.17 -0.24 -11.12
C VAL A 17 -2.14 -0.63 -12.23
N ARG A 18 -1.66 -1.48 -13.13
CA ARG A 18 -2.45 -2.07 -14.21
C ARG A 18 -2.47 -3.57 -14.00
N PRO A 19 -3.49 -4.07 -13.30
CA PRO A 19 -3.49 -5.48 -12.88
C PRO A 19 -3.41 -6.47 -14.03
N ALA A 20 -4.15 -6.20 -15.12
CA ALA A 20 -4.17 -7.12 -16.25
C ALA A 20 -2.81 -7.22 -16.93
N ASP A 21 -2.00 -6.16 -16.85
CA ASP A 21 -0.67 -6.15 -17.45
C ASP A 21 0.41 -6.55 -16.45
N HIS A 22 0.05 -6.90 -15.23
CA HIS A 22 1.01 -7.21 -14.17
C HIS A 22 2.03 -6.10 -14.00
N LEU A 23 1.57 -4.85 -14.02
CA LEU A 23 2.45 -3.70 -14.08
C LEU A 23 2.15 -2.74 -12.93
N ALA A 24 3.20 -2.30 -12.25
CA ALA A 24 3.12 -1.23 -11.25
C ALA A 24 4.19 -0.20 -11.56
N LEU A 25 3.81 1.06 -11.45
CA LEU A 25 4.70 2.20 -11.74
C LEU A 25 4.61 3.20 -10.61
N VAL A 26 5.72 3.87 -10.34
CA VAL A 26 5.76 5.00 -9.41
C VAL A 26 6.45 6.14 -10.14
N GLY A 27 5.70 7.22 -10.40
CA GLY A 27 6.24 8.35 -11.14
C GLY A 27 6.76 7.94 -12.52
N GLY A 28 6.09 6.99 -13.16
CA GLY A 28 6.48 6.49 -14.47
C GLY A 28 7.58 5.45 -14.46
N ARG A 29 8.15 5.14 -13.29
CA ARG A 29 9.21 4.14 -13.17
C ARG A 29 8.63 2.81 -12.72
N THR A 30 9.10 1.72 -13.32
CA THR A 30 8.61 0.40 -12.99
C THR A 30 8.93 0.04 -11.53
N LEU A 31 7.92 -0.46 -10.84
CA LEU A 31 8.06 -1.01 -9.51
C LEU A 31 7.97 -2.53 -9.64
N PRO A 32 9.09 -3.26 -9.45
CA PRO A 32 9.09 -4.71 -9.68
C PRO A 32 8.46 -5.43 -8.50
N LEU A 33 7.27 -5.97 -8.71
CA LEU A 33 6.50 -6.67 -7.69
C LEU A 33 6.29 -8.12 -8.09
N SER A 34 6.27 -9.00 -7.11
CA SER A 34 5.79 -10.37 -7.33
C SER A 34 4.29 -10.33 -7.60
N VAL A 35 3.77 -11.43 -8.14
CA VAL A 35 2.33 -11.52 -8.42
C VAL A 35 1.51 -11.24 -7.16
N ARG A 36 1.91 -11.83 -6.04
CA ARG A 36 1.18 -11.67 -4.79
C ARG A 36 1.25 -10.24 -4.25
N GLU A 37 2.42 -9.61 -4.38
CA GLU A 37 2.58 -8.21 -4.00
C GLU A 37 1.70 -7.31 -4.84
N LEU A 38 1.66 -7.56 -6.15
CA LEU A 38 0.84 -6.78 -7.05
C LEU A 38 -0.64 -6.93 -6.72
N ASP A 39 -1.08 -8.17 -6.49
CA ASP A 39 -2.48 -8.43 -6.14
C ASP A 39 -2.87 -7.73 -4.86
N LEU A 40 -1.98 -7.75 -3.87
CA LEU A 40 -2.24 -7.09 -2.59
C LEU A 40 -2.33 -5.58 -2.77
N LEU A 41 -1.41 -5.01 -3.53
CA LEU A 41 -1.42 -3.58 -3.82
C LEU A 41 -2.69 -3.17 -4.56
N ALA A 42 -3.10 -3.97 -5.55
CA ALA A 42 -4.32 -3.69 -6.29
C ALA A 42 -5.55 -3.76 -5.38
N ALA A 43 -5.59 -4.72 -4.47
CA ALA A 43 -6.71 -4.84 -3.52
C ALA A 43 -6.82 -3.60 -2.63
N LEU A 44 -5.67 -3.10 -2.17
CA LEU A 44 -5.64 -1.89 -1.36
C LEU A 44 -6.06 -0.66 -2.18
N LEU A 45 -5.57 -0.56 -3.41
CA LEU A 45 -5.90 0.58 -4.27
C LEU A 45 -7.38 0.64 -4.61
N ARG A 46 -8.01 -0.51 -4.80
CA ARG A 46 -9.44 -0.53 -5.09
C ARG A 46 -10.28 -0.01 -3.93
N ARG A 47 -9.69 0.01 -2.74
CA ARG A 47 -10.34 0.50 -1.53
C ARG A 47 -9.55 1.66 -0.92
N GLN A 48 -8.89 2.45 -1.76
CA GLN A 48 -7.99 3.47 -1.23
C GLN A 48 -8.73 4.45 -0.32
N GLY A 49 -8.05 4.88 0.72
CA GLY A 49 -8.62 5.77 1.72
C GLY A 49 -9.36 5.06 2.84
N ARG A 50 -9.64 3.77 2.67
CA ARG A 50 -10.37 2.98 3.67
C ARG A 50 -9.43 2.02 4.38
N VAL A 51 -9.70 1.77 5.65
CA VAL A 51 -8.99 0.74 6.40
C VAL A 51 -9.58 -0.61 6.01
N VAL A 52 -8.75 -1.47 5.45
CA VAL A 52 -9.18 -2.81 5.00
C VAL A 52 -8.68 -3.83 6.00
N PRO A 53 -9.56 -4.62 6.60
CA PRO A 53 -9.14 -5.64 7.57
C PRO A 53 -8.24 -6.69 6.90
N ARG A 54 -7.32 -7.24 7.71
CA ARG A 54 -6.41 -8.28 7.21
C ARG A 54 -7.17 -9.46 6.62
N GLU A 55 -8.28 -9.83 7.25
CA GLU A 55 -9.10 -10.94 6.78
C GLU A 55 -9.65 -10.69 5.39
N GLU A 56 -10.07 -9.46 5.13
CA GLU A 56 -10.61 -9.11 3.81
C GLU A 56 -9.50 -9.11 2.76
N LEU A 57 -8.34 -8.58 3.10
CA LEU A 57 -7.20 -8.59 2.19
C LEU A 57 -6.80 -10.02 1.86
N TYR A 58 -6.74 -10.87 2.88
CA TYR A 58 -6.34 -12.25 2.67
C TYR A 58 -7.32 -12.98 1.77
N SER A 59 -8.61 -12.88 2.07
CA SER A 59 -9.61 -13.60 1.27
C SER A 59 -9.64 -13.08 -0.18
N THR A 60 -9.44 -11.78 -0.37
CA THR A 60 -9.43 -11.19 -1.71
C THR A 60 -8.23 -11.69 -2.52
N VAL A 61 -7.06 -11.74 -1.91
CA VAL A 61 -5.81 -12.02 -2.61
C VAL A 61 -5.50 -13.51 -2.66
N TRP A 62 -5.72 -14.22 -1.55
CA TRP A 62 -5.43 -15.65 -1.46
C TRP A 62 -6.62 -16.54 -1.76
N GLY A 63 -7.83 -15.99 -1.74
CA GLY A 63 -9.02 -16.75 -2.07
C GLY A 63 -9.48 -17.72 -1.01
N ALA A 64 -9.07 -17.52 0.24
CA ALA A 64 -9.40 -18.43 1.34
C ALA A 64 -9.52 -17.64 2.63
N PRO A 65 -10.21 -18.18 3.64
CA PRO A 65 -10.30 -17.51 4.94
C PRO A 65 -8.93 -17.45 5.63
N LEU A 66 -8.68 -16.34 6.32
CA LEU A 66 -7.45 -16.17 7.07
C LEU A 66 -7.49 -16.97 8.37
N ARG A 67 -6.44 -17.75 8.61
CA ARG A 67 -6.28 -18.45 9.87
C ARG A 67 -5.70 -17.51 10.91
N SER A 68 -6.03 -17.75 12.18
CA SER A 68 -5.67 -16.81 13.25
C SER A 68 -4.16 -16.62 13.41
N SER A 69 -3.36 -17.64 13.08
CA SER A 69 -1.91 -17.55 13.21
C SER A 69 -1.20 -17.16 11.91
N ASP A 70 -1.95 -16.90 10.83
CA ASP A 70 -1.37 -16.64 9.54
C ASP A 70 -0.90 -15.18 9.47
N ARG A 71 0.37 -14.98 9.15
CA ARG A 71 1.00 -13.67 9.05
C ARG A 71 1.29 -13.25 7.61
N SER A 72 0.74 -13.97 6.63
CA SER A 72 1.06 -13.72 5.22
C SER A 72 0.80 -12.29 4.81
N VAL A 73 -0.35 -11.72 5.20
CA VAL A 73 -0.67 -10.34 4.83
C VAL A 73 0.42 -9.39 5.34
N ASP A 74 0.77 -9.52 6.62
CA ASP A 74 1.75 -8.63 7.23
C ASP A 74 3.12 -8.77 6.57
N VAL A 75 3.51 -9.98 6.22
CA VAL A 75 4.78 -10.24 5.54
C VAL A 75 4.81 -9.55 4.18
N TYR A 76 3.74 -9.68 3.41
CA TYR A 76 3.70 -9.08 2.08
C TYR A 76 3.54 -7.56 2.14
N ILE A 77 2.85 -7.04 3.15
CA ILE A 77 2.81 -5.59 3.37
C ILE A 77 4.22 -5.06 3.63
N HIS A 78 4.99 -5.78 4.46
CA HIS A 78 6.37 -5.37 4.74
C HIS A 78 7.20 -5.32 3.47
N LYS A 79 7.11 -6.36 2.64
CA LYS A 79 7.84 -6.41 1.37
C LYS A 79 7.43 -5.28 0.44
N LEU A 80 6.15 -5.03 0.36
CA LEU A 80 5.60 -4.00 -0.50
C LEU A 80 6.09 -2.61 -0.06
N ARG A 81 6.04 -2.35 1.23
CA ARG A 81 6.52 -1.08 1.79
C ARG A 81 7.99 -0.86 1.49
N ALA A 82 8.80 -1.90 1.62
CA ALA A 82 10.23 -1.79 1.37
C ALA A 82 10.51 -1.42 -0.09
N LYS A 83 9.76 -2.01 -1.01
CA LYS A 83 9.94 -1.73 -2.43
C LYS A 83 9.48 -0.32 -2.79
N LEU A 84 8.35 0.11 -2.23
CA LEU A 84 7.85 1.47 -2.45
C LEU A 84 8.82 2.50 -1.89
N ALA A 85 9.35 2.27 -0.70
CA ALA A 85 10.28 3.20 -0.07
C ALA A 85 11.59 3.31 -0.84
N ARG A 86 12.00 2.24 -1.51
CA ARG A 86 13.22 2.27 -2.31
C ARG A 86 13.07 3.15 -3.53
N VAL A 87 11.88 3.16 -4.13
CA VAL A 87 11.64 3.94 -5.35
C VAL A 87 11.24 5.37 -5.02
N GLN A 88 10.46 5.56 -3.97
CA GLN A 88 9.97 6.90 -3.61
C GLN A 88 9.94 7.07 -2.11
N PRO A 89 11.11 7.32 -1.49
CA PRO A 89 11.18 7.42 -0.02
C PRO A 89 10.44 8.64 0.54
N GLU A 90 10.12 9.62 -0.31
CA GLU A 90 9.42 10.82 0.14
C GLU A 90 7.97 10.56 0.54
N TYR A 91 7.42 9.44 0.07
CA TYR A 91 6.01 9.14 0.32
C TYR A 91 5.85 7.86 1.13
N ARG A 92 4.78 7.84 1.90
CA ARG A 92 4.31 6.64 2.57
C ARG A 92 2.94 6.33 2.01
N TYR A 93 2.80 5.12 1.45
CA TYR A 93 1.57 4.75 0.76
C TYR A 93 0.67 3.85 1.59
N VAL A 94 1.26 2.95 2.38
CA VAL A 94 0.49 1.94 3.13
C VAL A 94 0.64 2.20 4.61
N HIS A 95 -0.49 2.41 5.27
CA HIS A 95 -0.53 2.77 6.69
C HIS A 95 -1.13 1.64 7.49
N THR A 96 -0.52 1.33 8.63
CA THR A 96 -1.04 0.34 9.56
C THR A 96 -2.01 1.02 10.52
N HIS A 97 -3.19 0.43 10.65
CA HIS A 97 -4.14 0.80 11.69
C HIS A 97 -4.21 -0.36 12.66
N PHE A 98 -3.46 -0.25 13.74
CA PHE A 98 -3.26 -1.35 14.68
C PHE A 98 -4.59 -1.86 15.21
N GLY A 99 -4.78 -3.19 15.08
CA GLY A 99 -6.03 -3.83 15.49
C GLY A 99 -7.14 -3.76 14.47
N PHE A 100 -6.95 -3.04 13.34
CA PHE A 100 -8.01 -2.87 12.36
C PHE A 100 -7.62 -3.31 10.95
N GLY A 101 -6.40 -3.02 10.50
CA GLY A 101 -5.99 -3.39 9.17
C GLY A 101 -5.04 -2.39 8.54
N TYR A 102 -5.12 -2.28 7.22
CA TYR A 102 -4.22 -1.43 6.44
C TYR A 102 -5.02 -0.49 5.54
N ARG A 103 -4.47 0.69 5.31
CA ARG A 103 -5.11 1.70 4.48
C ARG A 103 -4.11 2.22 3.45
N LEU A 104 -4.55 2.37 2.21
CA LEU A 104 -3.72 2.96 1.18
C LEU A 104 -4.08 4.42 1.01
N ALA A 105 -3.11 5.29 1.21
CA ALA A 105 -3.26 6.73 1.00
C ALA A 105 -1.87 7.34 0.83
N PRO A 106 -1.59 7.97 -0.31
CA PRO A 106 -0.28 8.59 -0.49
C PRO A 106 -0.14 9.80 0.44
N GLU A 107 0.88 9.77 1.27
CA GLU A 107 1.18 10.84 2.21
C GLU A 107 2.67 11.10 2.22
N LEU A 108 3.04 12.35 2.32
CA LEU A 108 4.45 12.70 2.41
C LEU A 108 5.04 12.16 3.71
N SER A 109 6.21 11.54 3.59
CA SER A 109 6.99 11.17 4.75
C SER A 109 7.62 12.42 5.32
N HIS A 110 7.68 12.51 6.64
CA HIS A 110 8.28 13.67 7.28
C HIS A 110 9.45 13.24 8.13
N PRO A 111 10.58 12.95 7.49
CA PRO A 111 11.74 12.52 8.25
C PRO A 111 12.27 13.61 9.16
N PHE A 112 11.87 14.84 8.91
CA PHE A 112 12.40 15.97 9.69
C PHE A 112 11.53 16.34 10.82
N HIS A 113 10.41 15.83 10.85
CA HIS A 113 9.55 16.14 11.95
C HIS A 113 9.16 14.99 12.66
N THR A 114 9.81 15.03 12.19
CA THR A 114 9.84 14.54 12.62
C THR A 114 10.22 14.94 13.41
N ASP A 115 10.40 15.40 13.20
CA ASP A 115 10.54 16.10 13.54
C ASP A 115 10.47 16.87 13.93
N VAL A 116 10.85 17.16 14.10
CA VAL A 116 10.79 18.24 14.30
C VAL A 116 9.84 18.70 14.94
N ASN A 117 9.77 18.44 15.23
CA ASN A 117 8.97 19.03 15.70
C ASN A 117 8.53 18.71 16.62
N GLN A 118 8.95 18.24 16.68
CA GLN A 118 8.65 18.38 17.28
C GLN A 118 8.78 18.49 18.09
N ARG A 119 9.17 18.53 18.10
CA ARG A 119 9.26 19.15 18.76
C ARG A 119 9.18 19.76 19.25
N GLN A 120 9.34 19.63 18.99
CA GLN A 120 9.20 20.46 19.34
C GLN A 120 8.74 20.70 19.84
N GLN A 121 8.93 20.33 19.84
CA GLN A 121 8.56 20.76 20.26
C GLN A 121 8.42 20.82 20.85
N ASP A 122 8.84 20.50 21.00
CA ASP A 122 8.86 20.92 21.54
C ASP A 122 9.02 21.29 21.91
N GLY A 123 9.29 21.06 22.06
CA GLY A 123 9.58 21.69 22.40
C GLY A 123 9.91 21.99 22.58
N MET A 124 10.17 21.88 22.72
CA MET A 124 10.51 22.39 22.78
C MET A 124 10.69 22.82 22.88
N GLN A 125 10.89 22.58 22.89
CA GLN A 125 11.05 23.21 22.93
C GLN A 125 10.98 23.55 23.21
#